data_ff2ba5c3c5c5467d47a4ad132c11ca71
#
_entry.id   ff2ba5c3c5c5467d47a4ad132c11ca71
#
_cell.length_a   1.000
_cell.length_b   1.000
_cell.length_c   1.000
_cell.angle_alpha   90.00
_cell.angle_beta   90.00
_cell.angle_gamma   90.00
#
_symmetry.space_group_name_H-M   'P 1'
#
loop_
_entity.id
_entity.type
_entity.pdbx_description
1 polymer ?
#
loop_
_entity_poly.entity_id
_entity_poly.type
_entity_poly.pdbx_seq_one_letter_code
_entity_poly.pdbx_strand_id
1 'polypeptide(L)'
;MFTGIVEETGTVRHCRPNDSGFELAIDCSAVLEDTRLGDSIAVNGVCLTVVALDETGFVTGLAPETRSRTSLDALEDGARVNLERSVTPSTRMGGHFVQGHVDGKGTIEGFREDADALWVTVRAPRELMRYIVPKGYIALDGTSLTVVDVGEDTFSVTLVAWTREHIVLPTRAVGDAVNIEVDVLGKYVERLVAHANPAPGAAS
;
A
#
# COMPACT_ATOMS: atom_id res chain seq x y z
N MET A 1 0.61 10.62 -5.85
CA MET A 1 -0.55 9.91 -6.44
C MET A 1 -0.02 8.76 -7.27
N PHE A 2 -0.65 7.59 -7.16
CA PHE A 2 -0.26 6.32 -7.75
C PHE A 2 -1.48 5.62 -8.36
N THR A 3 -1.27 4.53 -9.06
CA THR A 3 -2.35 3.72 -9.66
C THR A 3 -2.60 2.41 -8.91
N GLY A 4 -1.66 1.99 -8.08
CA GLY A 4 -1.62 0.68 -7.45
C GLY A 4 -1.16 -0.45 -8.39
N ILE A 5 -0.48 -0.08 -9.48
CA ILE A 5 0.17 -1.04 -10.37
C ILE A 5 1.66 -1.06 -10.03
N VAL A 6 2.09 -2.12 -9.36
CA VAL A 6 3.50 -2.32 -8.98
C VAL A 6 4.36 -2.41 -10.24
N GLU A 7 5.43 -1.60 -10.31
CA GLU A 7 6.35 -1.57 -11.45
C GLU A 7 7.48 -2.59 -11.27
N GLU A 8 7.97 -2.75 -10.04
CA GLU A 8 8.93 -3.79 -9.66
C GLU A 8 8.88 -4.09 -8.18
N THR A 9 9.56 -5.16 -7.76
CA THR A 9 9.85 -5.43 -6.36
C THR A 9 11.31 -5.13 -6.06
N GLY A 10 11.55 -4.15 -5.17
CA GLY A 10 12.89 -3.79 -4.68
C GLY A 10 13.33 -4.67 -3.50
N THR A 11 14.58 -4.50 -3.10
CA THR A 11 15.16 -5.17 -1.92
C THR A 11 15.65 -4.12 -0.92
N VAL A 12 15.24 -4.24 0.33
CA VAL A 12 15.71 -3.36 1.39
C VAL A 12 17.22 -3.55 1.60
N ARG A 13 17.99 -2.51 1.38
CA ARG A 13 19.43 -2.46 1.64
C ARG A 13 19.67 -2.28 3.13
N HIS A 14 18.95 -1.36 3.76
CA HIS A 14 18.86 -1.16 5.20
C HIS A 14 17.65 -0.30 5.59
N CYS A 15 17.19 -0.50 6.84
CA CYS A 15 16.19 0.34 7.48
C CYS A 15 16.70 0.67 8.90
N ARG A 16 17.22 1.91 9.14
CA ARG A 16 17.95 2.24 10.36
C ARG A 16 17.87 3.72 10.75
N PRO A 17 18.11 4.06 12.03
CA PRO A 17 18.27 5.46 12.45
C PRO A 17 19.50 6.09 11.80
N ASN A 18 19.40 7.40 11.52
CA ASN A 18 20.50 8.26 11.13
C ASN A 18 20.44 9.59 11.89
N ASP A 19 21.37 10.52 11.63
CA ASP A 19 21.46 11.80 12.33
C ASP A 19 20.21 12.69 12.15
N SER A 20 19.42 12.49 11.10
CA SER A 20 18.21 13.27 10.76
C SER A 20 16.92 12.57 11.13
N GLY A 21 16.94 11.33 11.64
CA GLY A 21 15.74 10.55 11.97
C GLY A 21 15.89 9.07 11.66
N PHE A 22 15.17 8.59 10.68
CA PHE A 22 15.19 7.19 10.26
C PHE A 22 15.22 7.12 8.72
N GLU A 23 16.07 6.28 8.16
CA GLU A 23 16.21 6.12 6.72
C GLU A 23 15.91 4.69 6.27
N LEU A 24 15.38 4.60 5.05
CA LEU A 24 15.16 3.36 4.33
C LEU A 24 15.88 3.47 2.99
N ALA A 25 16.83 2.56 2.75
CA ALA A 25 17.53 2.42 1.48
C ALA A 25 17.07 1.15 0.75
N ILE A 26 16.81 1.26 -0.54
CA ILE A 26 16.22 0.18 -1.35
C ILE A 26 17.04 0.02 -2.63
N ASP A 27 17.42 -1.22 -2.92
CA ASP A 27 17.99 -1.63 -4.20
C ASP A 27 16.85 -1.92 -5.18
N CYS A 28 16.94 -1.33 -6.38
CA CYS A 28 15.92 -1.43 -7.43
C CYS A 28 16.54 -1.04 -8.78
N SER A 29 15.76 -1.11 -9.85
CA SER A 29 16.24 -0.75 -11.18
C SER A 29 15.21 0.00 -12.03
N ALA A 30 14.02 -0.55 -12.22
CA ALA A 30 13.02 0.01 -13.12
C ALA A 30 12.50 1.37 -12.64
N VAL A 31 12.22 1.51 -11.33
CA VAL A 31 11.73 2.78 -10.76
C VAL A 31 12.81 3.88 -10.69
N LEU A 32 14.10 3.57 -10.97
CA LEU A 32 15.15 4.59 -11.05
C LEU A 32 15.10 5.36 -12.36
N GLU A 33 14.50 4.78 -13.42
CA GLU A 33 14.38 5.45 -14.70
C GLU A 33 13.60 6.76 -14.54
N ASP A 34 14.21 7.89 -14.91
CA ASP A 34 13.64 9.24 -14.78
C ASP A 34 13.37 9.72 -13.33
N THR A 35 13.63 8.94 -12.30
CA THR A 35 13.49 9.36 -10.90
C THR A 35 14.54 10.38 -10.52
N ARG A 36 14.14 11.42 -9.79
CA ARG A 36 14.97 12.52 -9.32
C ARG A 36 14.81 12.72 -7.81
N LEU A 37 15.76 13.43 -7.23
CA LEU A 37 15.64 13.89 -5.84
C LEU A 37 14.38 14.73 -5.66
N GLY A 38 13.62 14.43 -4.63
CA GLY A 38 12.33 15.06 -4.33
C GLY A 38 11.11 14.38 -4.94
N ASP A 39 11.31 13.43 -5.87
CA ASP A 39 10.20 12.63 -6.40
C ASP A 39 9.61 11.70 -5.33
N SER A 40 8.38 11.27 -5.55
CA SER A 40 7.69 10.31 -4.69
C SER A 40 7.70 8.93 -5.31
N ILE A 41 8.09 7.94 -4.51
CA ILE A 41 7.95 6.51 -4.82
C ILE A 41 7.08 5.88 -3.73
N ALA A 42 6.11 5.06 -4.11
CA ALA A 42 5.36 4.21 -3.19
C ALA A 42 6.18 2.97 -2.85
N VAL A 43 6.44 2.76 -1.56
CA VAL A 43 7.12 1.56 -1.02
C VAL A 43 6.12 0.79 -0.19
N ASN A 44 5.74 -0.40 -0.60
CA ASN A 44 4.61 -1.15 -0.02
C ASN A 44 3.39 -0.24 0.20
N GLY A 45 3.05 0.59 -0.79
CA GLY A 45 1.93 1.52 -0.75
C GLY A 45 2.13 2.76 0.11
N VAL A 46 3.31 3.01 0.63
CA VAL A 46 3.62 4.22 1.41
C VAL A 46 4.32 5.23 0.51
N CYS A 47 3.73 6.41 0.33
CA CYS A 47 4.32 7.51 -0.44
C CYS A 47 5.54 8.07 0.31
N LEU A 48 6.74 7.88 -0.25
CA LEU A 48 7.99 8.34 0.33
C LEU A 48 8.73 9.24 -0.65
N THR A 49 9.43 10.26 -0.10
CA THR A 49 10.20 11.19 -0.89
C THR A 49 11.64 10.71 -1.04
N VAL A 50 12.14 10.67 -2.25
CA VAL A 50 13.53 10.30 -2.57
C VAL A 50 14.46 11.40 -2.11
N VAL A 51 15.38 11.08 -1.19
CA VAL A 51 16.38 12.04 -0.64
C VAL A 51 17.79 11.78 -1.11
N ALA A 52 18.10 10.58 -1.60
CA ALA A 52 19.34 10.24 -2.26
C ALA A 52 19.09 9.17 -3.33
N LEU A 53 19.93 9.16 -4.37
CA LEU A 53 19.95 8.20 -5.48
C LEU A 53 21.37 7.74 -5.73
N ASP A 54 21.55 6.47 -6.09
CA ASP A 54 22.77 5.91 -6.64
C ASP A 54 22.46 5.00 -7.83
N GLU A 55 23.47 4.34 -8.40
CA GLU A 55 23.30 3.46 -9.58
C GLU A 55 22.48 2.20 -9.29
N THR A 56 22.28 1.85 -8.02
CA THR A 56 21.64 0.60 -7.59
C THR A 56 20.33 0.80 -6.86
N GLY A 57 19.97 2.06 -6.48
CA GLY A 57 18.76 2.29 -5.73
C GLY A 57 18.57 3.72 -5.24
N PHE A 58 17.70 3.85 -4.25
CA PHE A 58 17.38 5.14 -3.65
C PHE A 58 17.28 5.06 -2.13
N VAL A 59 17.34 6.24 -1.50
CA VAL A 59 17.16 6.41 -0.06
C VAL A 59 15.98 7.35 0.19
N THR A 60 15.18 7.04 1.21
CA THR A 60 14.09 7.88 1.70
C THR A 60 14.14 8.02 3.22
N GLY A 61 13.57 9.12 3.74
CA GLY A 61 13.35 9.30 5.18
C GLY A 61 12.02 8.67 5.61
N LEU A 62 11.98 8.11 6.82
CA LEU A 62 10.76 7.60 7.43
C LEU A 62 10.37 8.46 8.64
N ALA A 63 9.23 9.15 8.53
CA ALA A 63 8.67 9.90 9.66
C ALA A 63 8.19 8.95 10.78
N PRO A 64 8.21 9.38 12.06
CA PRO A 64 7.74 8.56 13.18
C PRO A 64 6.30 8.04 13.00
N GLU A 65 5.40 8.84 12.46
CA GLU A 65 4.02 8.44 12.20
C GLU A 65 3.96 7.36 11.11
N THR A 66 4.71 7.51 10.03
CA THR A 66 4.80 6.50 8.96
C THR A 66 5.26 5.16 9.51
N ARG A 67 6.29 5.16 10.36
CA ARG A 67 6.79 3.94 11.01
C ARG A 67 5.72 3.27 11.89
N SER A 68 5.03 4.03 12.73
CA SER A 68 4.03 3.48 13.65
C SER A 68 2.80 2.93 12.93
N ARG A 69 2.39 3.56 11.83
CA ARG A 69 1.15 3.23 11.10
C ARG A 69 1.31 2.18 10.03
N THR A 70 2.52 1.91 9.58
CA THR A 70 2.77 1.03 8.44
C THR A 70 3.64 -0.16 8.80
N SER A 71 3.71 -1.15 7.92
CA SER A 71 4.59 -2.32 8.07
C SER A 71 6.08 -1.99 7.83
N LEU A 72 6.41 -0.75 7.41
CA LEU A 72 7.79 -0.38 7.08
C LEU A 72 8.74 -0.39 8.30
N ASP A 73 8.20 -0.22 9.52
CA ASP A 73 9.00 -0.27 10.75
C ASP A 73 9.61 -1.65 11.04
N ALA A 74 8.99 -2.71 10.52
CA ALA A 74 9.42 -4.09 10.70
C ALA A 74 10.27 -4.63 9.52
N LEU A 75 10.66 -3.77 8.59
CA LEU A 75 11.50 -4.20 7.46
C LEU A 75 12.93 -4.47 7.92
N GLU A 76 13.44 -5.65 7.53
CA GLU A 76 14.82 -6.07 7.76
C GLU A 76 15.63 -5.96 6.45
N ASP A 77 16.95 -5.95 6.59
CA ASP A 77 17.85 -6.00 5.43
C ASP A 77 17.58 -7.25 4.59
N GLY A 78 17.46 -7.09 3.27
CA GLY A 78 17.09 -8.15 2.34
C GLY A 78 15.60 -8.37 2.16
N ALA A 79 14.72 -7.70 2.92
CA ALA A 79 13.27 -7.79 2.72
C ALA A 79 12.86 -7.28 1.33
N ARG A 80 11.85 -7.92 0.72
CA ARG A 80 11.28 -7.49 -0.56
C ARG A 80 10.14 -6.50 -0.34
N VAL A 81 10.06 -5.48 -1.18
CA VAL A 81 9.04 -4.43 -1.15
C VAL A 81 8.49 -4.13 -2.53
N ASN A 82 7.20 -3.84 -2.65
CA ASN A 82 6.57 -3.33 -3.88
C ASN A 82 6.97 -1.89 -4.11
N LEU A 83 7.26 -1.53 -5.36
CA LEU A 83 7.63 -0.19 -5.77
C LEU A 83 6.77 0.30 -6.92
N GLU A 84 6.33 1.56 -6.85
CA GLU A 84 5.62 2.27 -7.91
C GLU A 84 6.02 3.75 -7.88
N ARG A 85 6.36 4.31 -9.05
CA ARG A 85 6.61 5.76 -9.21
C ARG A 85 5.30 6.54 -9.18
N SER A 86 5.35 7.79 -8.77
CA SER A 86 4.20 8.69 -8.88
C SER A 86 3.77 8.90 -10.34
N VAL A 87 2.45 9.04 -10.55
CA VAL A 87 1.86 9.22 -11.89
C VAL A 87 2.32 10.52 -12.54
N THR A 88 2.45 10.49 -13.86
CA THR A 88 2.59 11.64 -14.75
C THR A 88 1.25 11.93 -15.43
N PRO A 89 1.06 13.07 -16.12
CA PRO A 89 -0.17 13.36 -16.88
C PRO A 89 -0.50 12.34 -17.98
N SER A 90 0.47 11.53 -18.41
CA SER A 90 0.32 10.50 -19.45
C SER A 90 0.20 9.08 -18.92
N THR A 91 0.32 8.87 -17.61
CA THR A 91 0.22 7.54 -16.99
C THR A 91 -1.19 6.97 -17.15
N ARG A 92 -1.29 5.71 -17.55
CA ARG A 92 -2.56 4.99 -17.60
C ARG A 92 -2.99 4.59 -16.18
N MET A 93 -4.23 4.91 -15.82
CA MET A 93 -4.84 4.49 -14.56
C MET A 93 -5.30 3.03 -14.67
N GLY A 94 -4.36 2.07 -14.53
CA GLY A 94 -4.64 0.65 -14.64
C GLY A 94 -5.34 0.04 -13.41
N GLY A 95 -5.20 0.67 -12.25
CA GLY A 95 -5.85 0.30 -10.99
C GLY A 95 -6.91 1.32 -10.57
N HIS A 96 -6.69 2.01 -9.43
CA HIS A 96 -7.55 3.07 -8.92
C HIS A 96 -6.72 4.26 -8.39
N PHE A 97 -7.34 5.26 -7.80
CA PHE A 97 -6.63 6.41 -7.21
C PHE A 97 -6.01 6.00 -5.88
N VAL A 98 -4.74 5.62 -5.90
CA VAL A 98 -3.94 5.30 -4.72
C VAL A 98 -3.11 6.53 -4.35
N GLN A 99 -3.24 6.98 -3.09
CA GLN A 99 -2.52 8.16 -2.62
C GLN A 99 -1.13 7.82 -2.08
N GLY A 100 -0.93 6.58 -1.65
CA GLY A 100 0.22 6.16 -0.87
C GLY A 100 0.08 6.56 0.60
N HIS A 101 -1.14 6.78 1.06
CA HIS A 101 -1.47 7.18 2.42
C HIS A 101 -2.18 6.05 3.14
N VAL A 102 -1.37 5.13 3.64
CA VAL A 102 -1.83 3.93 4.35
C VAL A 102 -2.74 4.28 5.52
N ASP A 103 -3.94 3.70 5.55
CA ASP A 103 -4.93 3.92 6.60
C ASP A 103 -4.65 3.08 7.85
N GLY A 104 -4.09 1.90 7.65
CA GLY A 104 -3.74 1.01 8.74
C GLY A 104 -3.08 -0.29 8.26
N LYS A 105 -2.75 -1.14 9.21
CA LYS A 105 -2.20 -2.47 8.96
C LYS A 105 -3.30 -3.51 9.10
N GLY A 106 -3.40 -4.41 8.14
CA GLY A 106 -4.13 -5.67 8.26
C GLY A 106 -3.20 -6.82 8.61
N THR A 107 -3.79 -7.98 8.83
CA THR A 107 -3.09 -9.23 9.06
C THR A 107 -3.54 -10.26 8.03
N ILE A 108 -2.61 -10.96 7.41
CA ILE A 108 -2.91 -12.05 6.50
C ILE A 108 -3.45 -13.24 7.32
N GLU A 109 -4.70 -13.64 7.05
CA GLU A 109 -5.37 -14.75 7.74
C GLU A 109 -5.20 -16.08 7.01
N GLY A 110 -4.99 -16.05 5.71
CA GLY A 110 -4.82 -17.27 4.94
C GLY A 110 -4.66 -17.08 3.46
N PHE A 111 -4.14 -18.14 2.85
CA PHE A 111 -4.02 -18.30 1.41
C PHE A 111 -4.78 -19.56 0.99
N ARG A 112 -5.46 -19.51 -0.15
CA ARG A 112 -6.16 -20.66 -0.73
C ARG A 112 -5.98 -20.66 -2.25
N GLU A 113 -5.42 -21.73 -2.77
CA GLU A 113 -5.34 -21.93 -4.22
C GLU A 113 -6.72 -22.28 -4.78
N ASP A 114 -7.05 -21.73 -5.93
CA ASP A 114 -8.30 -21.98 -6.63
C ASP A 114 -8.06 -21.86 -8.15
N ALA A 115 -7.84 -22.99 -8.79
CA ALA A 115 -7.43 -23.08 -10.19
C ALA A 115 -6.13 -22.27 -10.44
N ASP A 116 -6.20 -21.20 -11.22
CA ASP A 116 -5.08 -20.31 -11.56
C ASP A 116 -4.99 -19.05 -10.65
N ALA A 117 -5.90 -18.93 -9.70
CA ALA A 117 -5.96 -17.80 -8.77
C ALA A 117 -5.50 -18.17 -7.35
N LEU A 118 -4.83 -17.25 -6.68
CA LEU A 118 -4.53 -17.31 -5.26
C LEU A 118 -5.47 -16.38 -4.51
N TRP A 119 -6.32 -16.95 -3.66
CA TRP A 119 -7.13 -16.18 -2.72
C TRP A 119 -6.30 -15.78 -1.52
N VAL A 120 -6.41 -14.55 -1.12
CA VAL A 120 -5.78 -13.99 0.08
C VAL A 120 -6.88 -13.43 0.96
N THR A 121 -6.97 -13.93 2.20
CA THR A 121 -7.88 -13.41 3.22
C THR A 121 -7.09 -12.52 4.16
N VAL A 122 -7.58 -11.31 4.39
CA VAL A 122 -6.95 -10.30 5.24
C VAL A 122 -7.93 -9.86 6.32
N ARG A 123 -7.49 -9.85 7.57
CA ARG A 123 -8.18 -9.19 8.68
C ARG A 123 -7.81 -7.73 8.69
N ALA A 124 -8.80 -6.83 8.71
CA ALA A 124 -8.60 -5.39 8.74
C ALA A 124 -9.07 -4.78 10.07
N PRO A 125 -8.53 -3.61 10.46
CA PRO A 125 -9.10 -2.79 11.52
C PRO A 125 -10.60 -2.53 11.27
N ARG A 126 -11.41 -2.67 12.32
CA ARG A 126 -12.89 -2.61 12.20
C ARG A 126 -13.39 -1.28 11.61
N GLU A 127 -12.69 -0.19 11.90
CA GLU A 127 -12.98 1.14 11.36
C GLU A 127 -12.79 1.26 9.86
N LEU A 128 -11.96 0.40 9.24
CA LEU A 128 -11.74 0.39 7.80
C LEU A 128 -12.79 -0.44 7.05
N MET A 129 -13.44 -1.39 7.71
CA MET A 129 -14.38 -2.32 7.07
C MET A 129 -15.55 -1.62 6.39
N ARG A 130 -15.98 -0.45 6.87
CA ARG A 130 -17.06 0.35 6.25
C ARG A 130 -16.74 0.87 4.84
N TYR A 131 -15.46 0.95 4.48
CA TYR A 131 -15.01 1.39 3.16
C TYR A 131 -14.72 0.22 2.22
N ILE A 132 -14.67 -1.00 2.75
CA ILE A 132 -14.34 -2.22 2.01
C ILE A 132 -15.65 -2.85 1.54
N VAL A 133 -15.90 -2.80 0.23
CA VAL A 133 -17.15 -3.28 -0.36
C VAL A 133 -16.89 -4.35 -1.42
N PRO A 134 -17.74 -5.36 -1.57
CA PRO A 134 -17.59 -6.37 -2.63
C PRO A 134 -17.49 -5.70 -4.01
N LYS A 135 -16.53 -6.13 -4.81
CA LYS A 135 -16.20 -5.57 -6.14
C LYS A 135 -15.64 -4.15 -6.13
N GLY A 136 -15.42 -3.56 -4.94
CA GLY A 136 -14.68 -2.31 -4.80
C GLY A 136 -13.18 -2.51 -4.91
N TYR A 137 -12.43 -1.41 -4.92
CA TYR A 137 -10.98 -1.41 -4.90
C TYR A 137 -10.44 -1.36 -3.47
N ILE A 138 -9.27 -1.96 -3.29
CA ILE A 138 -8.43 -1.84 -2.10
C ILE A 138 -6.97 -1.87 -2.53
N ALA A 139 -6.10 -1.10 -1.88
CA ALA A 139 -4.66 -1.25 -2.05
C ALA A 139 -4.07 -2.05 -0.87
N LEU A 140 -3.39 -3.15 -1.19
CA LEU A 140 -2.63 -3.98 -0.25
C LEU A 140 -1.14 -3.90 -0.59
N ASP A 141 -0.32 -3.44 0.36
CA ASP A 141 1.10 -3.12 0.11
C ASP A 141 1.28 -2.36 -1.22
N GLY A 142 0.38 -1.40 -1.50
CA GLY A 142 0.37 -0.58 -2.70
C GLY A 142 -0.22 -1.23 -3.95
N THR A 143 -0.58 -2.51 -3.91
CA THR A 143 -1.17 -3.19 -5.07
C THR A 143 -2.68 -2.96 -5.11
N SER A 144 -3.19 -2.39 -6.20
CA SER A 144 -4.63 -2.24 -6.46
C SER A 144 -5.28 -3.58 -6.74
N LEU A 145 -6.21 -3.98 -5.89
CA LEU A 145 -6.90 -5.28 -5.97
C LEU A 145 -8.41 -5.09 -5.89
N THR A 146 -9.13 -6.05 -6.47
CA THR A 146 -10.59 -6.10 -6.36
C THR A 146 -10.99 -6.94 -5.15
N VAL A 147 -11.82 -6.39 -4.28
CA VAL A 147 -12.42 -7.10 -3.15
C VAL A 147 -13.43 -8.13 -3.68
N VAL A 148 -13.30 -9.38 -3.24
CA VAL A 148 -14.23 -10.47 -3.63
C VAL A 148 -15.30 -10.66 -2.58
N ASP A 149 -14.91 -11.00 -1.37
CA ASP A 149 -15.82 -11.24 -0.24
C ASP A 149 -15.49 -10.30 0.92
N VAL A 150 -16.51 -9.95 1.70
CA VAL A 150 -16.39 -9.10 2.90
C VAL A 150 -17.11 -9.77 4.05
N GLY A 151 -16.39 -10.02 5.13
CA GLY A 151 -16.90 -10.53 6.41
C GLY A 151 -17.10 -9.42 7.44
N GLU A 152 -17.17 -9.78 8.73
CA GLU A 152 -17.32 -8.80 9.80
C GLU A 152 -16.05 -7.97 10.02
N ASP A 153 -14.87 -8.61 10.03
CA ASP A 153 -13.54 -8.00 10.23
C ASP A 153 -12.50 -8.51 9.22
N THR A 154 -12.92 -9.27 8.22
CA THR A 154 -12.07 -9.83 7.18
C THR A 154 -12.63 -9.54 5.80
N PHE A 155 -11.76 -9.52 4.81
CA PHE A 155 -12.13 -9.50 3.40
C PHE A 155 -11.17 -10.40 2.61
N SER A 156 -11.55 -10.73 1.38
CA SER A 156 -10.69 -11.50 0.49
C SER A 156 -10.49 -10.81 -0.85
N VAL A 157 -9.33 -11.05 -1.43
CA VAL A 157 -8.94 -10.67 -2.79
C VAL A 157 -8.43 -11.89 -3.54
N THR A 158 -8.37 -11.82 -4.87
CA THR A 158 -7.77 -12.87 -5.70
C THR A 158 -6.61 -12.31 -6.51
N LEU A 159 -5.53 -13.08 -6.59
CA LEU A 159 -4.36 -12.76 -7.38
C LEU A 159 -4.29 -13.71 -8.57
N VAL A 160 -4.34 -13.16 -9.79
CA VAL A 160 -4.08 -13.92 -11.02
C VAL A 160 -2.58 -14.21 -11.17
N ALA A 161 -2.21 -15.17 -12.00
CA ALA A 161 -0.83 -15.65 -12.14
C ALA A 161 0.17 -14.50 -12.32
N TRP A 162 -0.08 -13.57 -13.24
CA TRP A 162 0.80 -12.42 -13.46
C TRP A 162 1.04 -11.59 -12.19
N THR A 163 -0.02 -11.25 -11.45
CA THR A 163 0.07 -10.46 -10.23
C THR A 163 0.88 -11.19 -9.16
N ARG A 164 0.69 -12.51 -9.02
CA ARG A 164 1.43 -13.33 -8.05
C ARG A 164 2.94 -13.29 -8.26
N GLU A 165 3.40 -13.18 -9.49
CA GLU A 165 4.82 -13.18 -9.84
C GLU A 165 5.49 -11.81 -9.67
N HIS A 166 4.70 -10.72 -9.59
CA HIS A 166 5.21 -9.35 -9.67
C HIS A 166 5.03 -8.52 -8.40
N ILE A 167 4.42 -9.09 -7.34
CA ILE A 167 4.21 -8.41 -6.07
C ILE A 167 4.71 -9.23 -4.88
N VAL A 168 4.92 -8.58 -3.73
CA VAL A 168 5.42 -9.25 -2.52
C VAL A 168 4.36 -10.05 -1.75
N LEU A 169 3.07 -9.75 -1.91
CA LEU A 169 1.99 -10.33 -1.10
C LEU A 169 2.00 -11.88 -1.07
N PRO A 170 2.22 -12.61 -2.20
CA PRO A 170 2.28 -14.07 -2.20
C PRO A 170 3.48 -14.67 -1.45
N THR A 171 4.51 -13.87 -1.16
CA THR A 171 5.71 -14.32 -0.43
C THR A 171 5.59 -14.18 1.08
N ARG A 172 4.49 -13.55 1.55
CA ARG A 172 4.19 -13.35 2.97
C ARG A 172 3.67 -14.64 3.61
N ALA A 173 3.78 -14.72 4.93
CA ALA A 173 3.20 -15.80 5.73
C ALA A 173 1.85 -15.39 6.33
N VAL A 174 1.06 -16.38 6.76
CA VAL A 174 -0.12 -16.14 7.61
C VAL A 174 0.37 -15.55 8.93
N GLY A 175 -0.28 -14.47 9.36
CA GLY A 175 0.11 -13.67 10.52
C GLY A 175 0.93 -12.43 10.18
N ASP A 176 1.48 -12.33 8.96
CA ASP A 176 2.22 -11.13 8.54
C ASP A 176 1.31 -9.91 8.40
N ALA A 177 1.88 -8.76 8.71
CA ALA A 177 1.21 -7.49 8.51
C ALA A 177 1.24 -7.08 7.03
N VAL A 178 0.15 -6.46 6.55
CA VAL A 178 0.03 -5.86 5.22
C VAL A 178 -0.52 -4.44 5.35
N ASN A 179 0.04 -3.49 4.61
CA ASN A 179 -0.47 -2.12 4.56
C ASN A 179 -1.79 -2.08 3.81
N ILE A 180 -2.77 -1.40 4.37
CA ILE A 180 -4.10 -1.20 3.77
C ILE A 180 -4.30 0.28 3.49
N GLU A 181 -4.63 0.62 2.25
CA GLU A 181 -5.23 1.90 1.88
C GLU A 181 -6.59 1.62 1.25
N VAL A 182 -7.65 2.16 1.84
CA VAL A 182 -9.01 2.06 1.29
C VAL A 182 -9.21 3.07 0.17
N ASP A 183 -10.15 2.81 -0.74
CA ASP A 183 -10.45 3.75 -1.84
C ASP A 183 -10.86 5.12 -1.26
N VAL A 184 -10.11 6.15 -1.64
CA VAL A 184 -10.31 7.53 -1.18
C VAL A 184 -11.71 8.06 -1.45
N LEU A 185 -12.40 7.54 -2.47
CA LEU A 185 -13.78 7.92 -2.79
C LEU A 185 -14.73 7.60 -1.62
N GLY A 186 -14.53 6.46 -0.94
CA GLY A 186 -15.32 6.09 0.24
C GLY A 186 -15.19 7.11 1.37
N LYS A 187 -13.98 7.61 1.61
CA LYS A 187 -13.70 8.64 2.64
C LYS A 187 -14.40 9.96 2.33
N TYR A 188 -14.34 10.43 1.07
CA TYR A 188 -15.03 11.64 0.66
C TYR A 188 -16.54 11.51 0.72
N VAL A 189 -17.10 10.37 0.28
CA VAL A 189 -18.53 10.09 0.38
C VAL A 189 -18.99 10.13 1.84
N GLU A 190 -18.30 9.44 2.74
CA GLU A 190 -18.62 9.46 4.18
C GLU A 190 -18.63 10.89 4.73
N ARG A 191 -17.59 11.67 4.43
CA ARG A 191 -17.46 13.04 4.93
C ARG A 191 -18.59 13.95 4.42
N LEU A 192 -18.98 13.82 3.16
CA LEU A 192 -20.07 14.62 2.56
C LEU A 192 -21.42 14.21 3.12
N VAL A 193 -21.70 12.93 3.26
CA VAL A 193 -22.95 12.41 3.82
C VAL A 193 -23.12 12.83 5.29
N ALA A 194 -22.05 12.78 6.08
CA ALA A 194 -22.06 13.22 7.48
C ALA A 194 -22.39 14.74 7.61
N HIS A 195 -21.95 15.56 6.65
CA HIS A 195 -22.30 16.99 6.62
C HIS A 195 -23.74 17.26 6.16
N ALA A 196 -24.25 16.45 5.21
CA ALA A 196 -25.62 16.57 4.72
C ALA A 196 -26.68 16.14 5.75
N ASN A 197 -26.29 15.26 6.69
CA ASN A 197 -27.14 14.73 7.76
C ASN A 197 -26.49 14.98 9.13
N PRO A 198 -26.39 16.24 9.59
CA PRO A 198 -25.85 16.52 10.92
C PRO A 198 -26.69 15.82 11.98
N ALA A 199 -26.03 15.21 12.97
CA ALA A 199 -26.73 14.59 14.10
C ALA A 199 -27.67 15.63 14.77
N PRO A 200 -28.87 15.26 15.21
CA PRO A 200 -29.78 16.15 15.91
C PRO A 200 -29.07 16.75 17.15
N GLY A 201 -28.83 18.09 17.14
CA GLY A 201 -28.18 18.82 18.23
C GLY A 201 -26.83 19.46 17.87
N ALA A 202 -26.32 19.37 16.66
CA ALA A 202 -25.06 19.98 16.22
C ALA A 202 -25.26 21.34 15.48
N ALA A 203 -26.40 22.00 15.65
CA ALA A 203 -26.61 23.34 15.11
C ALA A 203 -26.33 24.38 16.22
N SER A 204 -25.14 25.00 16.15
CA SER A 204 -24.85 26.27 16.81
C SER A 204 -23.92 27.09 15.94
#